data_f0919e48e67f9941539549a6f9874e23
#
_entry.id   f0919e48e67f9941539549a6f9874e23
#
_cell.length_a   1.000
_cell.length_b   1.000
_cell.length_c   1.000
_cell.angle_alpha   90.00
_cell.angle_beta   90.00
_cell.angle_gamma   90.00
#
_symmetry.space_group_name_H-M   'P 1'
#
loop_
_entity.id
_entity.type
_entity.pdbx_description
1 polymer ?
#
loop_
_entity_poly.entity_id
_entity_poly.type
_entity_poly.pdbx_seq_one_letter_code
_entity_poly.pdbx_strand_id
1 'polypeptide(L)'
;IIGFIGAIILICNGNNLSGLFSGETDISIIGCGKVALATLFYGLSVNILRNKLLDVGATTIAAIALAMVMPVAIMALFSSNVLTIFIEHDSGVKSMIAVVVLAVIGTAAALAIFNALIKWTDALTASSVTYIIPVLAAIWGFVDGEDLTKWHLFGGLVILVGVALVKRGRIVKN
;
A
#
# COMPACT_ATOMS: atom_id res chain seq x y z
N ILE A 1 10.47 -13.56 -6.42
CA ILE A 1 11.89 -13.17 -6.48
C ILE A 1 12.07 -11.98 -7.44
N ILE A 2 11.65 -12.08 -8.74
CA ILE A 2 11.85 -11.00 -9.74
C ILE A 2 11.20 -9.68 -9.31
N GLY A 3 9.97 -9.72 -8.82
CA GLY A 3 9.29 -8.52 -8.32
C GLY A 3 10.00 -7.89 -7.10
N PHE A 4 10.62 -8.71 -6.25
CA PHE A 4 11.41 -8.24 -5.12
C PHE A 4 12.70 -7.54 -5.57
N ILE A 5 13.36 -8.07 -6.61
CA ILE A 5 14.52 -7.41 -7.23
C ILE A 5 14.11 -6.05 -7.80
N GLY A 6 12.96 -5.98 -8.49
CA GLY A 6 12.42 -4.72 -8.99
C GLY A 6 12.16 -3.69 -7.91
N ALA A 7 11.63 -4.13 -6.75
CA ALA A 7 11.41 -3.26 -5.60
C ALA A 7 12.74 -2.72 -5.02
N ILE A 8 13.76 -3.56 -4.93
CA ILE A 8 15.11 -3.13 -4.49
C ILE A 8 15.69 -2.08 -5.46
N ILE A 9 15.60 -2.32 -6.77
CA ILE A 9 16.08 -1.37 -7.78
C ILE A 9 15.37 -0.02 -7.64
N LEU A 10 14.08 -0.04 -7.43
CA LEU A 10 13.27 1.17 -7.26
C LEU A 10 13.66 1.94 -5.99
N ILE A 11 13.84 1.25 -4.87
CA ILE A 11 14.23 1.85 -3.59
C ILE A 11 15.67 2.41 -3.67
N CYS A 12 16.58 1.69 -4.30
CA CYS A 12 17.98 2.13 -4.42
C CYS A 12 18.17 3.31 -5.37
N ASN A 13 17.21 3.56 -6.28
CA ASN A 13 17.22 4.67 -7.24
C ASN A 13 18.60 4.87 -7.94
N GLY A 14 19.30 3.76 -8.23
CA GLY A 14 20.63 3.76 -8.84
C GLY A 14 21.79 3.99 -7.87
N ASN A 15 21.56 4.19 -6.59
CA ASN A 15 22.59 4.24 -5.58
C ASN A 15 23.08 2.83 -5.22
N ASN A 16 24.33 2.71 -4.82
CA ASN A 16 24.90 1.42 -4.44
C ASN A 16 24.18 0.84 -3.23
N LEU A 17 23.89 -0.47 -3.25
CA LEU A 17 23.32 -1.20 -2.11
C LEU A 17 24.10 -1.00 -0.80
N SER A 18 25.40 -0.74 -0.88
CA SER A 18 26.24 -0.40 0.28
C SER A 18 25.78 0.87 1.00
N GLY A 19 25.22 1.85 0.29
CA GLY A 19 24.66 3.07 0.90
C GLY A 19 23.46 2.79 1.81
N LEU A 20 22.68 1.73 1.55
CA LEU A 20 21.58 1.30 2.41
C LEU A 20 22.05 0.85 3.81
N PHE A 21 23.28 0.33 3.90
CA PHE A 21 23.86 -0.19 5.15
C PHE A 21 24.80 0.81 5.83
N SER A 22 25.33 1.78 5.09
CA SER A 22 26.28 2.78 5.62
C SER A 22 25.60 4.02 6.23
N GLY A 23 24.27 4.15 6.10
CA GLY A 23 23.55 5.32 6.62
C GLY A 23 23.74 6.61 5.81
N GLU A 24 24.41 6.53 4.65
CA GLU A 24 24.63 7.66 3.75
C GLU A 24 23.41 7.97 2.85
N THR A 25 22.39 7.11 2.88
CA THR A 25 21.10 7.36 2.21
C THR A 25 20.04 7.67 3.25
N ASP A 26 19.09 8.55 2.91
CA ASP A 26 17.92 8.89 3.74
C ASP A 26 16.98 7.68 3.98
N ILE A 27 17.37 6.48 3.51
CA ILE A 27 16.58 5.25 3.62
C ILE A 27 16.87 4.58 4.96
N SER A 28 15.89 4.60 5.85
CA SER A 28 15.95 3.89 7.13
C SER A 28 15.75 2.38 6.95
N ILE A 29 16.74 1.57 7.32
CA ILE A 29 16.64 0.10 7.36
C ILE A 29 15.47 -0.34 8.26
N ILE A 30 15.24 0.37 9.37
CA ILE A 30 14.11 0.13 10.26
C ILE A 30 12.79 0.40 9.54
N GLY A 31 12.74 1.45 8.71
CA GLY A 31 11.59 1.75 7.86
C GLY A 31 11.30 0.63 6.86
N CYS A 32 12.31 0.16 6.16
CA CYS A 32 12.20 -0.98 5.23
C CYS A 32 11.72 -2.25 5.93
N GLY A 33 12.24 -2.54 7.13
CA GLY A 33 11.80 -3.67 7.96
C GLY A 33 10.32 -3.58 8.34
N LYS A 34 9.84 -2.40 8.74
CA LYS A 34 8.42 -2.16 9.03
C LYS A 34 7.53 -2.38 7.80
N VAL A 35 7.94 -1.91 6.64
CA VAL A 35 7.20 -2.12 5.39
C VAL A 35 7.17 -3.60 5.01
N ALA A 36 8.29 -4.31 5.12
CA ALA A 36 8.33 -5.75 4.86
C ALA A 36 7.40 -6.53 5.80
N LEU A 37 7.37 -6.19 7.08
CA LEU A 37 6.46 -6.80 8.06
C LEU A 37 4.99 -6.49 7.73
N ALA A 38 4.67 -5.25 7.35
CA ALA A 38 3.33 -4.85 6.93
C ALA A 38 2.84 -5.64 5.71
N THR A 39 3.71 -5.86 4.72
CA THR A 39 3.37 -6.66 3.52
C THR A 39 3.12 -8.13 3.85
N LEU A 40 3.85 -8.71 4.81
CA LEU A 40 3.58 -10.06 5.31
C LEU A 40 2.19 -10.15 5.97
N PHE A 41 1.87 -9.22 6.86
CA PHE A 41 0.54 -9.18 7.49
C PHE A 41 -0.57 -8.96 6.49
N TYR A 42 -0.36 -8.12 5.48
CA TYR A 42 -1.30 -7.93 4.38
C TYR A 42 -1.56 -9.24 3.62
N GLY A 43 -0.50 -9.95 3.23
CA GLY A 43 -0.62 -11.24 2.55
C GLY A 43 -1.35 -12.30 3.39
N LEU A 44 -1.07 -12.38 4.69
CA LEU A 44 -1.78 -13.25 5.63
C LEU A 44 -3.26 -12.87 5.74
N SER A 45 -3.58 -11.58 5.86
CA SER A 45 -4.95 -11.07 5.93
C SER A 45 -5.77 -11.47 4.72
N VAL A 46 -5.25 -11.26 3.50
CA VAL A 46 -5.92 -11.65 2.25
C VAL A 46 -6.19 -13.16 2.20
N ASN A 47 -5.22 -13.99 2.63
CA ASN A 47 -5.40 -15.44 2.68
C ASN A 47 -6.44 -15.88 3.73
N ILE A 48 -6.43 -15.29 4.91
CA ILE A 48 -7.43 -15.58 5.96
C ILE A 48 -8.82 -15.21 5.47
N LEU A 49 -8.97 -14.01 4.87
CA LEU A 49 -10.24 -13.55 4.32
C LEU A 49 -10.79 -14.55 3.30
N ARG A 50 -9.96 -14.97 2.35
CA ARG A 50 -10.37 -15.89 1.29
C ARG A 50 -10.70 -17.29 1.81
N ASN A 51 -9.98 -17.78 2.83
CA ASN A 51 -10.13 -19.17 3.27
C ASN A 51 -11.08 -19.34 4.45
N LYS A 52 -11.33 -18.28 5.24
CA LYS A 52 -12.06 -18.38 6.51
C LYS A 52 -13.27 -17.46 6.63
N LEU A 53 -13.36 -16.39 5.81
CA LEU A 53 -14.35 -15.33 5.99
C LEU A 53 -15.25 -15.14 4.76
N LEU A 54 -15.42 -16.17 3.93
CA LEU A 54 -16.29 -16.10 2.74
C LEU A 54 -17.74 -15.83 3.09
N ASP A 55 -18.22 -16.39 4.20
CA ASP A 55 -19.62 -16.28 4.65
C ASP A 55 -19.92 -14.93 5.32
N VAL A 56 -18.90 -14.18 5.73
CA VAL A 56 -19.07 -12.88 6.38
C VAL A 56 -19.18 -11.78 5.31
N GLY A 57 -20.09 -10.83 5.45
CA GLY A 57 -20.26 -9.72 4.51
C GLY A 57 -18.97 -8.91 4.31
N ALA A 58 -18.66 -8.51 3.07
CA ALA A 58 -17.43 -7.77 2.76
C ALA A 58 -17.35 -6.43 3.52
N THR A 59 -18.48 -5.73 3.63
CA THR A 59 -18.60 -4.49 4.40
C THR A 59 -18.42 -4.73 5.90
N THR A 60 -18.94 -5.84 6.43
CA THR A 60 -18.77 -6.23 7.83
C THR A 60 -17.29 -6.48 8.15
N ILE A 61 -16.58 -7.17 7.27
CA ILE A 61 -15.13 -7.41 7.42
C ILE A 61 -14.38 -6.08 7.45
N ALA A 62 -14.70 -5.16 6.52
CA ALA A 62 -14.08 -3.84 6.49
C ALA A 62 -14.37 -3.03 7.77
N ALA A 63 -15.62 -3.04 8.23
CA ALA A 63 -16.02 -2.33 9.45
C ALA A 63 -15.29 -2.87 10.69
N ILE A 64 -15.22 -4.19 10.85
CA ILE A 64 -14.52 -4.81 11.98
C ILE A 64 -13.01 -4.49 11.93
N ALA A 65 -12.39 -4.57 10.75
CA ALA A 65 -10.98 -4.27 10.58
C ALA A 65 -10.66 -2.81 10.97
N LEU A 66 -11.49 -1.85 10.54
CA LEU A 66 -11.34 -0.45 10.90
C LEU A 66 -11.61 -0.21 12.40
N ALA A 67 -12.63 -0.87 12.98
CA ALA A 67 -12.93 -0.79 14.40
C ALA A 67 -11.78 -1.31 15.27
N MET A 68 -11.07 -2.35 14.85
CA MET A 68 -9.91 -2.87 15.57
C MET A 68 -8.71 -1.90 15.59
N VAL A 69 -8.54 -1.09 14.56
CA VAL A 69 -7.47 -0.08 14.48
C VAL A 69 -7.85 1.20 15.23
N MET A 70 -9.14 1.47 15.40
CA MET A 70 -9.67 2.69 15.99
C MET A 70 -9.05 3.06 17.36
N PRO A 71 -8.89 2.16 18.35
CA PRO A 71 -8.32 2.54 19.65
C PRO A 71 -6.89 3.07 19.52
N VAL A 72 -6.08 2.44 18.66
CA VAL A 72 -4.69 2.87 18.40
C VAL A 72 -4.67 4.22 17.69
N ALA A 73 -5.55 4.42 16.72
CA ALA A 73 -5.68 5.68 16.00
C ALA A 73 -6.13 6.83 16.93
N ILE A 74 -7.06 6.56 17.84
CA ILE A 74 -7.51 7.54 18.86
C ILE A 74 -6.36 7.90 19.79
N MET A 75 -5.60 6.94 20.30
CA MET A 75 -4.43 7.22 21.15
C MET A 75 -3.39 8.05 20.40
N ALA A 76 -3.11 7.73 19.15
CA ALA A 76 -2.19 8.50 18.32
C ALA A 76 -2.69 9.94 18.07
N LEU A 77 -3.98 10.13 17.86
CA LEU A 77 -4.59 11.45 17.67
C LEU A 77 -4.42 12.33 18.91
N PHE A 78 -4.70 11.80 20.10
CA PHE A 78 -4.54 12.53 21.35
C PHE A 78 -3.08 12.76 21.76
N SER A 79 -2.17 11.90 21.32
CA SER A 79 -0.72 12.05 21.56
C SER A 79 -0.06 13.03 20.61
N SER A 80 -0.74 13.45 19.56
CA SER A 80 -0.23 14.35 18.53
C SER A 80 -0.88 15.73 18.63
N ASN A 81 -0.17 16.77 18.24
CA ASN A 81 -0.71 18.14 18.18
C ASN A 81 -1.55 18.41 16.92
N VAL A 82 -2.05 17.33 16.27
CA VAL A 82 -2.77 17.45 15.00
C VAL A 82 -4.04 18.30 15.14
N LEU A 83 -4.77 18.16 16.24
CA LEU A 83 -5.98 18.94 16.49
C LEU A 83 -5.68 20.46 16.61
N THR A 84 -4.61 20.82 17.28
CA THR A 84 -4.15 22.21 17.39
C THR A 84 -3.78 22.77 16.01
N ILE A 85 -3.04 21.99 15.21
CA ILE A 85 -2.66 22.40 13.85
C ILE A 85 -3.90 22.62 12.97
N PHE A 86 -4.94 21.79 13.09
CA PHE A 86 -6.18 21.99 12.34
C PHE A 86 -6.95 23.23 12.73
N ILE A 87 -6.90 23.64 14.00
CA ILE A 87 -7.62 24.81 14.52
C ILE A 87 -6.85 26.11 14.22
N GLU A 88 -5.54 26.10 14.34
CA GLU A 88 -4.70 27.30 14.24
C GLU A 88 -4.27 27.67 12.81
N HIS A 89 -4.32 26.71 11.88
CA HIS A 89 -3.87 26.95 10.51
C HIS A 89 -5.01 27.43 9.61
N ASP A 90 -4.78 28.49 8.82
CA ASP A 90 -5.79 29.07 7.90
C ASP A 90 -6.41 28.06 6.92
N SER A 91 -5.66 27.02 6.56
CA SER A 91 -6.13 25.91 5.70
C SER A 91 -6.64 24.69 6.48
N GLY A 92 -6.72 24.77 7.81
CA GLY A 92 -7.04 23.61 8.64
C GLY A 92 -8.36 22.94 8.28
N VAL A 93 -9.41 23.70 8.04
CA VAL A 93 -10.73 23.20 7.63
C VAL A 93 -10.66 22.46 6.28
N LYS A 94 -9.94 23.02 5.30
CA LYS A 94 -9.77 22.35 3.99
C LYS A 94 -9.01 21.05 4.12
N SER A 95 -7.95 21.03 4.91
CA SER A 95 -7.16 19.83 5.18
C SER A 95 -7.99 18.78 5.90
N MET A 96 -8.83 19.16 6.85
CA MET A 96 -9.72 18.25 7.56
C MET A 96 -10.76 17.61 6.62
N ILE A 97 -11.36 18.40 5.74
CA ILE A 97 -12.28 17.88 4.71
C ILE A 97 -11.56 16.87 3.80
N ALA A 98 -10.36 17.21 3.34
CA ALA A 98 -9.57 16.31 2.49
C ALA A 98 -9.25 14.98 3.21
N VAL A 99 -8.89 15.02 4.50
CA VAL A 99 -8.65 13.82 5.31
C VAL A 99 -9.91 12.99 5.48
N VAL A 100 -11.07 13.62 5.72
CA VAL A 100 -12.37 12.91 5.83
C VAL A 100 -12.74 12.24 4.51
N VAL A 101 -12.59 12.94 3.39
CA VAL A 101 -12.84 12.38 2.05
C VAL A 101 -11.91 11.18 1.79
N LEU A 102 -10.63 11.31 2.11
CA LEU A 102 -9.66 10.23 1.99
C LEU A 102 -10.02 9.03 2.89
N ALA A 103 -10.43 9.28 4.12
CA ALA A 103 -10.82 8.22 5.06
C ALA A 103 -12.07 7.46 4.59
N VAL A 104 -13.10 8.18 4.12
CA VAL A 104 -14.37 7.56 3.72
C VAL A 104 -14.24 6.89 2.35
N ILE A 105 -13.75 7.59 1.34
CA ILE A 105 -13.68 7.09 -0.04
C ILE A 105 -12.41 6.27 -0.27
N GLY A 106 -11.26 6.82 0.05
CA GLY A 106 -9.96 6.20 -0.22
C GLY A 106 -9.64 5.03 0.70
N THR A 107 -10.25 4.96 1.88
CA THR A 107 -9.97 3.88 2.85
C THR A 107 -11.18 3.00 3.08
N ALA A 108 -12.27 3.51 3.64
CA ALA A 108 -13.39 2.67 4.06
C ALA A 108 -14.12 2.04 2.85
N ALA A 109 -14.50 2.83 1.86
CA ALA A 109 -15.17 2.32 0.66
C ALA A 109 -14.23 1.43 -0.17
N ALA A 110 -12.99 1.85 -0.37
CA ALA A 110 -11.99 1.06 -1.11
C ALA A 110 -11.72 -0.29 -0.44
N LEU A 111 -11.61 -0.35 0.89
CA LEU A 111 -11.43 -1.60 1.64
C LEU A 111 -12.64 -2.52 1.51
N ALA A 112 -13.86 -1.99 1.57
CA ALA A 112 -15.08 -2.76 1.38
C ALA A 112 -15.16 -3.35 -0.03
N ILE A 113 -14.84 -2.56 -1.07
CA ILE A 113 -14.80 -3.01 -2.46
C ILE A 113 -13.71 -4.07 -2.66
N PHE A 114 -12.53 -3.87 -2.09
CA PHE A 114 -11.43 -4.83 -2.18
C PHE A 114 -11.78 -6.16 -1.51
N ASN A 115 -12.39 -6.14 -0.32
CA ASN A 115 -12.88 -7.33 0.34
C ASN A 115 -13.96 -8.06 -0.47
N ALA A 116 -14.86 -7.33 -1.12
CA ALA A 116 -15.85 -7.90 -2.04
C ALA A 116 -15.16 -8.56 -3.25
N LEU A 117 -14.15 -7.90 -3.82
CA LEU A 117 -13.38 -8.45 -4.94
C LEU A 117 -12.69 -9.77 -4.57
N ILE A 118 -12.08 -9.87 -3.39
CA ILE A 118 -11.46 -11.12 -2.90
C ILE A 118 -12.50 -12.24 -2.79
N LYS A 119 -13.73 -11.92 -2.41
CA LYS A 119 -14.82 -12.91 -2.29
C LYS A 119 -15.33 -13.40 -3.63
N TRP A 120 -15.47 -12.51 -4.60
CA TRP A 120 -15.99 -12.84 -5.93
C TRP A 120 -14.94 -13.48 -6.84
N THR A 121 -13.67 -13.29 -6.54
CA THR A 121 -12.56 -13.84 -7.32
C THR A 121 -11.71 -14.79 -6.47
N ASP A 122 -10.45 -14.92 -6.79
CA ASP A 122 -9.46 -15.56 -5.93
C ASP A 122 -8.49 -14.50 -5.35
N ALA A 123 -7.79 -14.87 -4.27
CA ALA A 123 -6.87 -13.97 -3.59
C ALA A 123 -5.78 -13.42 -4.52
N LEU A 124 -5.34 -14.22 -5.51
CA LEU A 124 -4.31 -13.80 -6.45
C LEU A 124 -4.86 -12.79 -7.47
N THR A 125 -6.05 -13.05 -8.00
CA THR A 125 -6.71 -12.13 -8.95
C THR A 125 -7.03 -10.81 -8.28
N ALA A 126 -7.56 -10.82 -7.04
CA ALA A 126 -7.81 -9.61 -6.28
C ALA A 126 -6.50 -8.83 -6.03
N SER A 127 -5.44 -9.51 -5.60
CA SER A 127 -4.14 -8.87 -5.38
C SER A 127 -3.53 -8.33 -6.69
N SER A 128 -3.94 -8.84 -7.86
CA SER A 128 -3.40 -8.34 -9.14
C SER A 128 -3.82 -6.90 -9.45
N VAL A 129 -4.89 -6.39 -8.82
CA VAL A 129 -5.30 -4.98 -8.92
C VAL A 129 -4.22 -4.06 -8.35
N THR A 130 -3.48 -4.52 -7.32
CA THR A 130 -2.42 -3.73 -6.71
C THR A 130 -1.22 -3.48 -7.65
N TYR A 131 -1.13 -4.19 -8.76
CA TYR A 131 -0.08 -3.98 -9.76
C TYR A 131 -0.26 -2.72 -10.60
N ILE A 132 -1.47 -2.17 -10.61
CA ILE A 132 -1.75 -0.89 -11.25
C ILE A 132 -1.21 0.26 -10.38
N ILE A 133 -1.07 0.05 -9.07
CA ILE A 133 -0.63 1.09 -8.12
C ILE A 133 0.70 1.74 -8.52
N PRO A 134 1.78 1.00 -8.86
CA PRO A 134 3.04 1.63 -9.26
C PRO A 134 2.92 2.49 -10.52
N VAL A 135 2.05 2.08 -11.45
CA VAL A 135 1.80 2.85 -12.69
C VAL A 135 1.08 4.15 -12.36
N LEU A 136 0.02 4.08 -11.54
CA LEU A 136 -0.72 5.27 -11.11
C LEU A 136 0.16 6.19 -10.25
N ALA A 137 0.99 5.63 -9.37
CA ALA A 137 1.94 6.39 -8.57
C ALA A 137 2.95 7.15 -9.43
N ALA A 138 3.50 6.51 -10.47
CA ALA A 138 4.41 7.16 -11.40
C ALA A 138 3.73 8.27 -12.21
N ILE A 139 2.49 8.06 -12.66
CA ILE A 139 1.70 9.10 -13.35
C ILE A 139 1.46 10.29 -12.41
N TRP A 140 1.10 10.02 -11.16
CA TRP A 140 0.82 11.06 -10.17
C TRP A 140 2.08 11.85 -9.80
N GLY A 141 3.20 11.16 -9.54
CA GLY A 141 4.49 11.80 -9.28
C GLY A 141 4.93 12.70 -10.45
N PHE A 142 4.71 12.25 -11.69
CA PHE A 142 4.96 13.10 -12.87
C PHE A 142 4.09 14.37 -12.91
N VAL A 143 2.81 14.25 -12.55
CA VAL A 143 1.87 15.39 -12.48
C VAL A 143 2.27 16.37 -11.38
N ASP A 144 2.74 15.88 -10.25
CA ASP A 144 3.24 16.67 -9.11
C ASP A 144 4.61 17.30 -9.36
N GLY A 145 5.23 17.02 -10.51
CA GLY A 145 6.54 17.58 -10.89
C GLY A 145 7.73 16.87 -10.26
N GLU A 146 7.56 15.63 -9.79
CA GLU A 146 8.66 14.81 -9.29
C GLU A 146 9.59 14.38 -10.44
N ASP A 147 10.88 14.47 -10.22
CA ASP A 147 11.90 13.97 -11.18
C ASP A 147 11.91 12.43 -11.20
N LEU A 148 11.16 11.85 -12.14
CA LEU A 148 11.16 10.42 -12.36
C LEU A 148 12.48 9.99 -13.01
N THR A 149 13.34 9.39 -12.21
CA THR A 149 14.61 8.83 -12.67
C THR A 149 14.36 7.57 -13.52
N LYS A 150 15.27 7.28 -14.46
CA LYS A 150 15.22 6.05 -15.26
C LYS A 150 15.14 4.78 -14.40
N TRP A 151 15.68 4.81 -13.19
CA TRP A 151 15.63 3.71 -12.22
C TRP A 151 14.23 3.45 -11.66
N HIS A 152 13.41 4.49 -11.48
CA HIS A 152 12.00 4.35 -11.08
C HIS A 152 11.20 3.62 -12.17
N LEU A 153 11.40 4.00 -13.44
CA LEU A 153 10.74 3.33 -14.56
C LEU A 153 11.19 1.89 -14.71
N PHE A 154 12.50 1.63 -14.64
CA PHE A 154 13.05 0.29 -14.77
C PHE A 154 12.63 -0.63 -13.63
N GLY A 155 12.73 -0.18 -12.37
CA GLY A 155 12.29 -0.92 -11.19
C GLY A 155 10.80 -1.25 -11.23
N GLY A 156 9.96 -0.28 -11.61
CA GLY A 156 8.53 -0.47 -11.80
C GLY A 156 8.22 -1.53 -12.88
N LEU A 157 8.92 -1.49 -14.00
CA LEU A 157 8.76 -2.46 -15.09
C LEU A 157 9.16 -3.87 -14.67
N VAL A 158 10.26 -4.02 -13.92
CA VAL A 158 10.69 -5.31 -13.37
C VAL A 158 9.67 -5.87 -12.37
N ILE A 159 9.05 -5.02 -11.54
CA ILE A 159 7.95 -5.43 -10.65
C ILE A 159 6.79 -5.96 -11.48
N LEU A 160 6.33 -5.22 -12.49
CA LEU A 160 5.20 -5.62 -13.34
C LEU A 160 5.46 -6.95 -14.06
N VAL A 161 6.67 -7.15 -14.59
CA VAL A 161 7.09 -8.41 -15.22
C VAL A 161 7.07 -9.55 -14.21
N GLY A 162 7.64 -9.35 -13.00
CA GLY A 162 7.66 -10.35 -11.94
C GLY A 162 6.26 -10.86 -11.59
N VAL A 163 5.33 -9.95 -11.55
CA VAL A 163 3.93 -10.19 -11.28
C VAL A 163 3.24 -10.94 -12.42
N ALA A 164 3.42 -10.48 -13.67
CA ALA A 164 2.86 -11.13 -14.84
C ALA A 164 3.30 -12.61 -14.96
N LEU A 165 4.57 -12.90 -14.61
CA LEU A 165 5.11 -14.25 -14.59
C LEU A 165 4.43 -15.14 -13.55
N VAL A 166 4.14 -14.62 -12.35
CA VAL A 166 3.41 -15.37 -11.30
C VAL A 166 2.01 -15.74 -11.79
N LYS A 167 1.31 -14.82 -12.43
CA LYS A 167 -0.03 -15.05 -12.99
C LYS A 167 0.01 -16.11 -14.09
N ARG A 168 0.98 -16.03 -15.01
CA ARG A 168 1.10 -16.97 -16.14
C ARG A 168 1.44 -18.39 -15.69
N GLY A 169 2.30 -18.55 -14.68
CA GLY A 169 2.67 -19.86 -14.15
C GLY A 169 1.52 -20.65 -13.50
N ARG A 170 0.42 -19.97 -13.14
CA ARG A 170 -0.77 -20.60 -12.54
C ARG A 170 -1.81 -21.02 -13.57
N ILE A 171 -1.92 -20.28 -14.69
CA ILE A 171 -2.83 -20.63 -15.81
C ILE A 171 -2.41 -21.96 -16.44
N VAL A 172 -1.11 -22.30 -16.41
CA VAL A 172 -0.56 -23.54 -16.98
C VAL A 172 -0.76 -24.74 -16.04
N LYS A 173 -1.12 -24.53 -14.76
CA LYS A 173 -1.26 -25.60 -13.74
C LYS A 173 -2.72 -26.02 -13.46
N ASN A 174 -3.70 -25.34 -14.03
CA ASN A 174 -5.13 -25.72 -14.06
C ASN A 174 -5.52 -26.22 -15.45
#